data_705a175b132f8c494e2126677a621552
#
_entry.id   705a175b132f8c494e2126677a621552
#
_cell.length_a   1.000
_cell.length_b   1.000
_cell.length_c   1.000
_cell.angle_alpha   90.00
_cell.angle_beta   90.00
_cell.angle_gamma   90.00
#
_symmetry.space_group_name_H-M   'P 1'
#
loop_
_entity.id
_entity.type
_entity.pdbx_description
1 polymer ?
#
loop_
_entity_poly.entity_id
_entity_poly.type
_entity_poly.pdbx_seq_one_letter_code
_entity_poly.pdbx_strand_id
1 'polypeptide(L)'
;MKPTVIDPKTTTRAAAFDLWMNAPNPMVTFFKTLDVTPLVRFSRKRGLKFNMLLCWCIGKAASGIKEFYTLPVGRELLHYDSIAVNTIVKNKTGEVSSCDVPFSADLAQFNADYLRLTRAVAESCENHDLPDSMVIGTSAIVDTEIDGAVGMNSGIFNNPFIIWGKYPKGLFRTTLKLSFQFHHTQMDGAHAGRFLQSLQENIFEIRKCR
;
A
#
# COMPACT_ATOMS: atom_id res chain seq x y z
N MET A 1 2.26 19.37 0.26
CA MET A 1 1.78 20.29 1.32
C MET A 1 1.65 19.50 2.62
N LYS A 2 1.85 20.15 3.77
CA LYS A 2 1.65 19.46 5.05
C LYS A 2 0.20 19.00 5.21
N PRO A 3 -0.04 17.86 5.87
CA PRO A 3 -1.41 17.41 6.11
C PRO A 3 -2.18 18.42 6.96
N THR A 4 -3.49 18.49 6.75
CA THR A 4 -4.38 19.40 7.47
C THR A 4 -5.28 18.62 8.42
N VAL A 5 -5.49 19.15 9.62
CA VAL A 5 -6.47 18.60 10.57
C VAL A 5 -7.86 18.92 10.03
N ILE A 6 -8.71 17.90 9.95
CA ILE A 6 -10.12 18.05 9.55
C ILE A 6 -11.04 17.63 10.70
N ASP A 7 -12.17 18.31 10.82
CA ASP A 7 -13.21 17.91 11.77
C ASP A 7 -13.88 16.62 11.27
N PRO A 8 -13.78 15.50 12.01
CA PRO A 8 -14.44 14.25 11.63
C PRO A 8 -15.93 14.39 11.37
N LYS A 9 -16.62 15.33 12.06
CA LYS A 9 -18.06 15.59 11.90
C LYS A 9 -18.42 16.11 10.51
N THR A 10 -17.48 16.70 9.80
CA THR A 10 -17.68 17.15 8.40
C THR A 10 -17.47 16.05 7.38
N THR A 11 -17.14 14.85 7.81
CA THR A 11 -16.86 13.69 6.96
C THR A 11 -17.93 12.61 7.10
N THR A 12 -17.97 11.68 6.16
CA THR A 12 -18.78 10.46 6.26
C THR A 12 -18.30 9.50 7.35
N ARG A 13 -17.22 9.83 8.05
CA ARG A 13 -16.56 8.99 9.07
C ARG A 13 -16.79 9.43 10.51
N ALA A 14 -17.68 10.42 10.75
CA ALA A 14 -17.93 10.97 12.09
C ALA A 14 -18.26 9.88 13.13
N ALA A 15 -19.26 9.04 12.86
CA ALA A 15 -19.64 7.97 13.79
C ALA A 15 -18.56 6.92 13.96
N ALA A 16 -17.82 6.59 12.88
CA ALA A 16 -16.71 5.66 12.94
C ALA A 16 -15.51 6.24 13.72
N PHE A 17 -15.29 7.55 13.62
CA PHE A 17 -14.27 8.23 14.40
C PHE A 17 -14.55 8.12 15.89
N ASP A 18 -15.75 8.50 16.32
CA ASP A 18 -16.14 8.45 17.75
C ASP A 18 -16.06 7.03 18.33
N LEU A 19 -16.45 6.02 17.53
CA LEU A 19 -16.47 4.63 17.98
C LEU A 19 -15.07 4.02 18.03
N TRP A 20 -14.28 4.19 16.96
CA TRP A 20 -13.06 3.40 16.77
C TRP A 20 -11.78 4.07 17.25
N MET A 21 -11.76 5.40 17.43
CA MET A 21 -10.59 6.09 17.99
C MET A 21 -10.26 5.68 19.42
N ASN A 22 -11.26 5.24 20.19
CA ASN A 22 -11.08 4.80 21.56
C ASN A 22 -11.10 3.26 21.69
N ALA A 23 -11.24 2.52 20.59
CA ALA A 23 -11.25 1.06 20.62
C ALA A 23 -9.84 0.52 20.90
N PRO A 24 -9.71 -0.53 21.75
CA PRO A 24 -8.42 -1.13 22.05
C PRO A 24 -7.70 -1.69 20.81
N ASN A 25 -8.47 -2.17 19.82
CA ASN A 25 -7.96 -2.66 18.55
C ASN A 25 -8.88 -2.22 17.41
N PRO A 26 -8.63 -1.04 16.82
CA PRO A 26 -9.42 -0.53 15.72
C PRO A 26 -8.94 -1.02 14.34
N MET A 27 -7.93 -1.90 14.30
CA MET A 27 -7.40 -2.41 13.04
C MET A 27 -8.22 -3.60 12.53
N VAL A 28 -8.52 -3.60 11.24
CA VAL A 28 -9.20 -4.69 10.54
C VAL A 28 -8.30 -5.22 9.44
N THR A 29 -8.23 -6.54 9.30
CA THR A 29 -7.43 -7.19 8.25
C THR A 29 -8.31 -8.04 7.34
N PHE A 30 -8.21 -7.80 6.05
CA PHE A 30 -8.83 -8.63 5.02
C PHE A 30 -7.77 -9.45 4.30
N PHE A 31 -8.08 -10.72 4.05
CA PHE A 31 -7.26 -11.61 3.24
C PHE A 31 -7.87 -11.75 1.85
N LYS A 32 -7.04 -11.65 0.82
CA LYS A 32 -7.47 -11.75 -0.57
C LYS A 32 -6.46 -12.51 -1.41
N THR A 33 -6.97 -13.38 -2.28
CA THR A 33 -6.19 -13.97 -3.36
C THR A 33 -6.44 -13.19 -4.65
N LEU A 34 -5.37 -12.66 -5.24
CA LEU A 34 -5.40 -11.93 -6.51
C LEU A 34 -4.89 -12.80 -7.65
N ASP A 35 -5.44 -12.64 -8.83
CA ASP A 35 -4.85 -13.14 -10.06
C ASP A 35 -3.80 -12.15 -10.57
N VAL A 36 -2.54 -12.50 -10.41
CA VAL A 36 -1.40 -11.66 -10.83
C VAL A 36 -0.77 -12.12 -12.14
N THR A 37 -1.42 -13.05 -12.86
CA THR A 37 -0.93 -13.56 -14.15
C THR A 37 -0.57 -12.45 -15.14
N PRO A 38 -1.42 -11.41 -15.35
CA PRO A 38 -1.09 -10.33 -16.27
C PRO A 38 0.12 -9.51 -15.79
N LEU A 39 0.24 -9.28 -14.49
CA LEU A 39 1.33 -8.52 -13.88
C LEU A 39 2.67 -9.25 -14.05
N VAL A 40 2.70 -10.56 -13.78
CA VAL A 40 3.90 -11.40 -13.97
C VAL A 40 4.33 -11.43 -15.43
N ARG A 41 3.39 -11.58 -16.37
CA ARG A 41 3.69 -11.55 -17.81
C ARG A 41 4.22 -10.19 -18.26
N PHE A 42 3.60 -9.11 -17.79
CA PHE A 42 4.02 -7.74 -18.10
C PHE A 42 5.42 -7.45 -17.54
N SER A 43 5.69 -7.81 -16.28
CA SER A 43 6.99 -7.72 -15.63
C SER A 43 8.09 -8.36 -16.47
N ARG A 44 7.88 -9.61 -16.88
CA ARG A 44 8.86 -10.35 -17.71
C ARG A 44 9.05 -9.73 -19.09
N LYS A 45 7.95 -9.36 -19.75
CA LYS A 45 7.98 -8.78 -21.10
C LYS A 45 8.72 -7.44 -21.15
N ARG A 46 8.56 -6.60 -20.09
CA ARG A 46 9.10 -5.24 -20.03
C ARG A 46 10.40 -5.14 -19.24
N GLY A 47 10.85 -6.22 -18.58
CA GLY A 47 12.03 -6.18 -17.70
C GLY A 47 11.83 -5.34 -16.42
N LEU A 48 10.56 -5.13 -16.00
CA LEU A 48 10.20 -4.33 -14.83
C LEU A 48 10.09 -5.21 -13.57
N LYS A 49 10.45 -4.69 -12.41
CA LYS A 49 10.35 -5.42 -11.14
C LYS A 49 8.88 -5.68 -10.78
N PHE A 50 8.53 -6.93 -10.44
CA PHE A 50 7.18 -7.31 -10.04
C PHE A 50 6.68 -6.50 -8.83
N ASN A 51 7.50 -6.37 -7.78
CA ASN A 51 7.11 -5.61 -6.58
C ASN A 51 6.84 -4.12 -6.89
N MET A 52 7.64 -3.50 -7.75
CA MET A 52 7.39 -2.13 -8.21
C MET A 52 6.04 -2.02 -8.91
N LEU A 53 5.74 -2.93 -9.82
CA LEU A 53 4.46 -2.96 -10.54
C LEU A 53 3.26 -3.16 -9.59
N LEU A 54 3.41 -4.04 -8.61
CA LEU A 54 2.36 -4.25 -7.60
C LEU A 54 2.16 -3.01 -6.73
N CYS A 55 3.23 -2.36 -6.28
CA CYS A 55 3.17 -1.08 -5.56
C CYS A 55 2.48 0.00 -6.40
N TRP A 56 2.77 0.08 -7.71
CA TRP A 56 2.07 1.00 -8.60
C TRP A 56 0.57 0.70 -8.70
N CYS A 57 0.18 -0.58 -8.86
CA CYS A 57 -1.23 -0.98 -8.88
C CYS A 57 -1.93 -0.65 -7.56
N ILE A 58 -1.25 -0.81 -6.42
CA ILE A 58 -1.75 -0.43 -5.08
C ILE A 58 -2.00 1.08 -5.01
N GLY A 59 -1.01 1.90 -5.36
CA GLY A 59 -1.16 3.35 -5.37
C GLY A 59 -2.27 3.82 -6.31
N LYS A 60 -2.38 3.21 -7.51
CA LYS A 60 -3.44 3.51 -8.47
C LYS A 60 -4.83 3.12 -7.95
N ALA A 61 -4.97 1.99 -7.28
CA ALA A 61 -6.24 1.59 -6.67
C ALA A 61 -6.66 2.53 -5.53
N ALA A 62 -5.71 2.92 -4.70
CA ALA A 62 -5.93 3.81 -3.56
C ALA A 62 -6.25 5.24 -4.00
N SER A 63 -5.59 5.75 -5.03
CA SER A 63 -5.77 7.14 -5.48
C SER A 63 -7.19 7.46 -5.96
N GLY A 64 -7.97 6.45 -6.35
CA GLY A 64 -9.38 6.60 -6.71
C GLY A 64 -10.37 6.56 -5.53
N ILE A 65 -9.89 6.44 -4.30
CA ILE A 65 -10.73 6.25 -3.11
C ILE A 65 -10.39 7.33 -2.08
N LYS A 66 -11.33 8.23 -1.81
CA LYS A 66 -11.13 9.41 -0.96
C LYS A 66 -10.68 9.08 0.46
N GLU A 67 -11.07 7.93 1.01
CA GLU A 67 -10.71 7.48 2.34
C GLU A 67 -9.20 7.23 2.50
N PHE A 68 -8.47 6.98 1.40
CA PHE A 68 -7.00 6.89 1.42
C PHE A 68 -6.30 8.25 1.54
N TYR A 69 -7.03 9.36 1.52
CA TYR A 69 -6.45 10.68 1.74
C TYR A 69 -6.64 11.18 3.17
N THR A 70 -7.19 10.34 4.06
CA THR A 70 -7.36 10.67 5.47
C THR A 70 -6.69 9.62 6.34
N LEU A 71 -6.13 10.04 7.48
CA LEU A 71 -5.50 9.13 8.44
C LEU A 71 -5.77 9.60 9.87
N PRO A 72 -6.24 8.72 10.77
CA PRO A 72 -6.27 9.04 12.20
C PRO A 72 -4.85 9.02 12.77
N VAL A 73 -4.43 10.16 13.36
CA VAL A 73 -3.11 10.31 13.98
C VAL A 73 -3.30 10.92 15.37
N GLY A 74 -2.87 10.22 16.40
CA GLY A 74 -3.15 10.62 17.77
C GLY A 74 -4.66 10.66 18.02
N ARG A 75 -5.21 11.85 18.27
CA ARG A 75 -6.66 12.08 18.43
C ARG A 75 -7.27 12.93 17.32
N GLU A 76 -6.55 13.10 16.23
CA GLU A 76 -6.95 13.93 15.10
C GLU A 76 -7.20 13.09 13.86
N LEU A 77 -7.98 13.61 12.94
CA LEU A 77 -8.11 13.10 11.58
C LEU A 77 -7.36 14.05 10.66
N LEU A 78 -6.30 13.56 10.05
CA LEU A 78 -5.50 14.31 9.09
C LEU A 78 -5.96 14.05 7.67
N HIS A 79 -5.95 15.09 6.85
CA HIS A 79 -6.14 15.01 5.40
C HIS A 79 -4.84 15.30 4.68
N TYR A 80 -4.53 14.49 3.67
CA TYR A 80 -3.35 14.55 2.81
C TYR A 80 -3.77 14.80 1.37
N ASP A 81 -2.99 15.61 0.64
CA ASP A 81 -3.24 15.90 -0.78
C ASP A 81 -2.59 14.88 -1.73
N SER A 82 -1.71 14.04 -1.18
CA SER A 82 -0.94 13.07 -1.97
C SER A 82 -0.84 11.71 -1.28
N ILE A 83 -0.59 10.69 -2.09
CA ILE A 83 -0.36 9.32 -1.63
C ILE A 83 1.08 8.92 -1.96
N ALA A 84 1.70 8.18 -1.07
CA ALA A 84 2.93 7.45 -1.31
C ALA A 84 2.74 5.95 -1.01
N VAL A 85 3.53 5.11 -1.65
CA VAL A 85 3.57 3.68 -1.36
C VAL A 85 4.93 3.33 -0.78
N ASN A 86 4.91 2.84 0.44
CA ASN A 86 6.13 2.39 1.12
C ASN A 86 6.56 1.02 0.59
N THR A 87 7.84 0.80 0.51
CA THR A 87 8.43 -0.53 0.24
C THR A 87 9.63 -0.77 1.13
N ILE A 88 9.82 -2.02 1.52
CA ILE A 88 10.99 -2.42 2.32
C ILE A 88 12.14 -2.78 1.39
N VAL A 89 13.30 -2.23 1.69
CA VAL A 89 14.53 -2.37 0.89
C VAL A 89 15.60 -3.07 1.73
N LYS A 90 16.18 -4.14 1.21
CA LYS A 90 17.39 -4.72 1.80
C LYS A 90 18.56 -3.79 1.49
N ASN A 91 19.23 -3.27 2.52
CA ASN A 91 20.35 -2.35 2.40
C ASN A 91 21.70 -3.07 2.31
N LYS A 92 22.78 -2.33 2.10
CA LYS A 92 24.14 -2.89 1.92
C LYS A 92 24.69 -3.60 3.15
N THR A 93 24.14 -3.36 4.36
CA THR A 93 24.53 -4.07 5.58
C THR A 93 23.83 -5.42 5.72
N GLY A 94 22.83 -5.69 4.87
CA GLY A 94 22.01 -6.91 4.93
C GLY A 94 20.74 -6.74 5.78
N GLU A 95 20.57 -5.60 6.45
CA GLU A 95 19.37 -5.21 7.17
C GLU A 95 18.31 -4.63 6.21
N VAL A 96 17.21 -4.19 6.76
CA VAL A 96 16.12 -3.57 5.99
C VAL A 96 15.94 -2.11 6.34
N SER A 97 15.63 -1.30 5.34
CA SER A 97 15.27 0.10 5.47
C SER A 97 13.94 0.36 4.77
N SER A 98 13.22 1.37 5.23
CA SER A 98 11.93 1.80 4.69
C SER A 98 12.13 2.82 3.57
N CYS A 99 11.31 2.74 2.52
CA CYS A 99 11.38 3.67 1.40
C CYS A 99 9.97 4.05 0.93
N ASP A 100 9.59 5.29 1.17
CA ASP A 100 8.36 5.86 0.62
C ASP A 100 8.60 6.33 -0.81
N VAL A 101 7.76 5.89 -1.72
CA VAL A 101 7.79 6.26 -3.14
C VAL A 101 6.54 7.08 -3.44
N PRO A 102 6.66 8.34 -3.90
CA PRO A 102 5.49 9.15 -4.23
C PRO A 102 4.71 8.50 -5.35
N PHE A 103 3.39 8.41 -5.20
CA PHE A 103 2.57 7.81 -6.25
C PHE A 103 2.43 8.75 -7.44
N SER A 104 2.68 8.21 -8.63
CA SER A 104 2.35 8.82 -9.92
C SER A 104 1.46 7.89 -10.73
N ALA A 105 0.43 8.43 -11.37
CA ALA A 105 -0.41 7.69 -12.31
C ALA A 105 0.37 7.27 -13.58
N ASP A 106 1.45 7.98 -13.91
CA ASP A 106 2.39 7.60 -14.95
C ASP A 106 3.31 6.49 -14.43
N LEU A 107 3.20 5.30 -15.03
CA LEU A 107 4.00 4.14 -14.68
C LEU A 107 5.50 4.35 -14.90
N ALA A 108 5.88 5.10 -15.95
CA ALA A 108 7.30 5.35 -16.23
C ALA A 108 7.92 6.26 -15.16
N GLN A 109 7.20 7.30 -14.75
CA GLN A 109 7.62 8.19 -13.67
C GLN A 109 7.71 7.42 -12.33
N PHE A 110 6.67 6.64 -11.99
CA PHE A 110 6.68 5.85 -10.76
C PHE A 110 7.84 4.86 -10.73
N ASN A 111 8.10 4.18 -11.86
CA ASN A 111 9.23 3.24 -11.97
C ASN A 111 10.58 3.95 -11.79
N ALA A 112 10.75 5.13 -12.39
CA ALA A 112 11.98 5.92 -12.27
C ALA A 112 12.23 6.33 -10.80
N ASP A 113 11.21 6.84 -10.11
CA ASP A 113 11.29 7.21 -8.71
C ASP A 113 11.52 6.00 -7.82
N TYR A 114 10.80 4.89 -8.04
CA TYR A 114 10.99 3.65 -7.29
C TYR A 114 12.45 3.15 -7.38
N LEU A 115 13.02 3.10 -8.58
CA LEU A 115 14.39 2.61 -8.78
C LEU A 115 15.42 3.56 -8.16
N ARG A 116 15.26 4.86 -8.36
CA ARG A 116 16.16 5.89 -7.82
C ARG A 116 16.15 5.87 -6.28
N LEU A 117 14.97 5.94 -5.68
CA LEU A 117 14.80 6.02 -4.22
C LEU A 117 15.22 4.72 -3.53
N THR A 118 14.79 3.55 -4.03
CA THR A 118 15.19 2.27 -3.43
C THR A 118 16.70 2.02 -3.54
N ARG A 119 17.37 2.50 -4.61
CA ARG A 119 18.82 2.44 -4.71
C ARG A 119 19.48 3.35 -3.67
N ALA A 120 19.02 4.60 -3.54
CA ALA A 120 19.56 5.53 -2.56
C ALA A 120 19.44 4.98 -1.12
N VAL A 121 18.28 4.45 -0.75
CA VAL A 121 18.03 3.80 0.56
C VAL A 121 18.94 2.59 0.77
N ALA A 122 19.12 1.74 -0.26
CA ALA A 122 20.00 0.57 -0.18
C ALA A 122 21.45 0.96 0.09
N GLU A 123 21.93 2.06 -0.50
CA GLU A 123 23.29 2.56 -0.35
C GLU A 123 23.51 3.33 0.95
N SER A 124 22.56 4.20 1.35
CA SER A 124 22.70 5.01 2.55
C SER A 124 22.44 4.24 3.85
N CYS A 125 21.62 3.18 3.79
CA CYS A 125 21.04 2.48 4.93
C CYS A 125 20.07 3.35 5.78
N GLU A 126 19.68 4.50 5.27
CA GLU A 126 18.74 5.41 5.92
C GLU A 126 17.34 5.23 5.32
N ASN A 127 16.30 5.45 6.13
CA ASN A 127 14.94 5.46 5.63
C ASN A 127 14.69 6.69 4.74
N HIS A 128 13.79 6.54 3.79
CA HIS A 128 13.27 7.65 3.00
C HIS A 128 11.78 7.82 3.33
N ASP A 129 11.46 8.85 4.08
CA ASP A 129 10.12 9.13 4.58
C ASP A 129 9.49 10.33 3.86
N LEU A 130 8.19 10.24 3.58
CA LEU A 130 7.38 11.31 2.99
C LEU A 130 6.26 11.73 3.96
N PRO A 131 6.57 12.49 5.03
CA PRO A 131 5.60 12.82 6.08
C PRO A 131 4.43 13.68 5.59
N ASP A 132 4.56 14.34 4.47
CA ASP A 132 3.52 15.17 3.85
C ASP A 132 2.58 14.38 2.93
N SER A 133 2.79 13.06 2.77
CA SER A 133 1.95 12.16 1.98
C SER A 133 1.26 11.12 2.86
N MET A 134 0.05 10.71 2.51
CA MET A 134 -0.56 9.54 3.11
C MET A 134 0.13 8.29 2.59
N VAL A 135 0.86 7.62 3.46
CA VAL A 135 1.69 6.47 3.10
C VAL A 135 0.90 5.17 3.23
N ILE A 136 0.90 4.36 2.18
CA ILE A 136 0.42 2.98 2.23
C ILE A 136 1.64 2.09 2.47
N GLY A 137 1.69 1.44 3.63
CA GLY A 137 2.77 0.51 3.98
C GLY A 137 2.69 -0.77 3.15
N THR A 138 3.84 -1.28 2.71
CA THR A 138 3.90 -2.61 2.09
C THR A 138 5.07 -3.44 2.61
N SER A 139 4.87 -4.76 2.66
CA SER A 139 5.93 -5.72 2.97
C SER A 139 5.82 -6.95 2.07
N ALA A 140 6.92 -7.30 1.41
CA ALA A 140 6.99 -8.44 0.52
C ALA A 140 7.91 -9.52 1.11
N ILE A 141 7.35 -10.68 1.43
CA ILE A 141 8.11 -11.88 1.83
C ILE A 141 8.44 -12.65 0.56
N VAL A 142 9.64 -12.37 -0.01
CA VAL A 142 9.97 -12.82 -1.38
C VAL A 142 10.36 -14.30 -1.47
N ASP A 143 10.75 -14.91 -0.36
CA ASP A 143 11.30 -16.26 -0.35
C ASP A 143 10.29 -17.34 0.06
N THR A 144 9.18 -16.96 0.67
CA THR A 144 8.19 -17.89 1.23
C THR A 144 6.77 -17.51 0.80
N GLU A 145 5.97 -18.52 0.47
CA GLU A 145 4.53 -18.38 0.34
C GLU A 145 3.91 -18.21 1.73
N ILE A 146 2.95 -17.31 1.85
CA ILE A 146 2.15 -17.13 3.07
C ILE A 146 0.67 -17.17 2.72
N ASP A 147 -0.15 -17.61 3.67
CA ASP A 147 -1.62 -17.54 3.52
C ASP A 147 -2.16 -16.17 3.89
N GLY A 148 -1.45 -15.44 4.73
CA GLY A 148 -1.75 -14.08 5.15
C GLY A 148 -0.93 -13.69 6.36
N ALA A 149 -1.03 -12.41 6.75
CA ALA A 149 -0.42 -11.86 7.93
C ALA A 149 -1.35 -10.85 8.59
N VAL A 150 -1.31 -10.77 9.91
CA VAL A 150 -2.00 -9.72 10.67
C VAL A 150 -0.92 -8.82 11.26
N GLY A 151 -1.03 -7.54 11.00
CA GLY A 151 -0.10 -6.54 11.50
C GLY A 151 -0.31 -6.21 12.98
N MET A 152 0.42 -5.21 13.44
CA MET A 152 0.34 -4.74 14.82
C MET A 152 -0.98 -4.00 15.08
N ASN A 153 -1.35 -3.91 16.35
CA ASN A 153 -2.38 -3.01 16.82
C ASN A 153 -1.97 -1.54 16.58
N SER A 154 -2.97 -0.70 16.45
CA SER A 154 -2.79 0.73 16.24
C SER A 154 -2.14 1.47 17.43
N GLY A 155 -1.92 2.74 17.21
CA GLY A 155 -1.40 3.67 18.21
C GLY A 155 -0.05 4.25 17.80
N ILE A 156 0.75 3.51 17.02
CA ILE A 156 2.01 3.99 16.44
C ILE A 156 1.85 4.18 14.93
N PHE A 157 1.35 3.15 14.23
CA PHE A 157 1.12 3.17 12.80
C PHE A 157 -0.33 2.82 12.48
N ASN A 158 -1.10 3.82 12.09
CA ASN A 158 -2.51 3.66 11.67
C ASN A 158 -2.67 3.54 10.15
N ASN A 159 -1.57 3.63 9.42
CA ASN A 159 -1.53 3.57 7.97
C ASN A 159 -2.09 2.25 7.45
N PRO A 160 -2.79 2.28 6.31
CA PRO A 160 -3.10 1.06 5.57
C PRO A 160 -1.83 0.27 5.27
N PHE A 161 -1.88 -1.05 5.46
CA PHE A 161 -0.71 -1.90 5.31
C PHE A 161 -1.05 -3.15 4.51
N ILE A 162 -0.20 -3.50 3.55
CA ILE A 162 -0.40 -4.65 2.68
C ILE A 162 0.82 -5.56 2.77
N ILE A 163 0.57 -6.83 3.09
CA ILE A 163 1.62 -7.85 3.16
C ILE A 163 1.31 -8.94 2.15
N TRP A 164 2.31 -9.38 1.41
CA TRP A 164 2.20 -10.53 0.52
C TRP A 164 3.43 -11.42 0.58
N GLY A 165 3.23 -12.68 0.24
CA GLY A 165 4.30 -13.65 0.12
C GLY A 165 4.75 -13.84 -1.34
N LYS A 166 5.60 -14.84 -1.53
CA LYS A 166 5.96 -15.35 -2.83
C LYS A 166 4.73 -15.94 -3.53
N TYR A 167 4.59 -15.67 -4.81
CA TYR A 167 3.57 -16.33 -5.63
C TYR A 167 4.11 -17.65 -6.21
N PRO A 168 3.31 -18.75 -6.20
CA PRO A 168 3.69 -20.00 -6.84
C PRO A 168 3.81 -19.83 -8.36
N LYS A 169 4.74 -20.56 -8.96
CA LYS A 169 4.86 -20.62 -10.43
C LYS A 169 3.74 -21.52 -10.99
N GLY A 170 2.65 -20.92 -11.44
CA GLY A 170 1.58 -21.64 -12.13
C GLY A 170 1.83 -21.75 -13.64
N LEU A 171 1.38 -22.85 -14.25
CA LEU A 171 1.47 -23.06 -15.71
C LEU A 171 0.55 -22.09 -16.48
N PHE A 172 -0.68 -21.91 -16.03
CA PHE A 172 -1.69 -21.11 -16.72
C PHE A 172 -2.06 -19.85 -15.94
N ARG A 173 -2.14 -19.96 -14.63
CA ARG A 173 -2.59 -18.91 -13.74
C ARG A 173 -1.61 -18.77 -12.56
N THR A 174 -1.27 -17.54 -12.25
CA THR A 174 -0.44 -17.18 -11.09
C THR A 174 -1.29 -16.38 -10.12
N THR A 175 -1.44 -16.87 -8.90
CA THR A 175 -2.18 -16.19 -7.84
C THR A 175 -1.22 -15.68 -6.77
N LEU A 176 -1.60 -14.59 -6.11
CA LEU A 176 -0.89 -14.01 -4.99
C LEU A 176 -1.86 -13.83 -3.83
N LYS A 177 -1.55 -14.41 -2.68
CA LYS A 177 -2.27 -14.15 -1.44
C LYS A 177 -1.69 -12.90 -0.79
N LEU A 178 -2.57 -12.02 -0.34
CA LEU A 178 -2.19 -10.83 0.42
C LEU A 178 -3.14 -10.61 1.59
N SER A 179 -2.65 -9.90 2.59
CA SER A 179 -3.44 -9.28 3.63
C SER A 179 -3.44 -7.76 3.45
N PHE A 180 -4.59 -7.17 3.67
CA PHE A 180 -4.80 -5.73 3.66
C PHE A 180 -5.37 -5.31 5.01
N GLN A 181 -4.57 -4.58 5.79
CA GLN A 181 -4.93 -4.05 7.09
C GLN A 181 -5.19 -2.55 6.99
N PHE A 182 -6.19 -2.07 7.73
CA PHE A 182 -6.55 -0.66 7.79
C PHE A 182 -7.18 -0.30 9.14
N HIS A 183 -7.10 0.96 9.51
CA HIS A 183 -7.77 1.49 10.70
C HIS A 183 -9.25 1.72 10.41
N HIS A 184 -10.15 1.22 11.26
CA HIS A 184 -11.60 1.27 10.99
C HIS A 184 -12.18 2.69 11.02
N THR A 185 -11.50 3.62 11.69
CA THR A 185 -11.83 5.05 11.58
C THR A 185 -11.64 5.57 10.16
N GLN A 186 -10.56 5.17 9.49
CA GLN A 186 -10.23 5.62 8.14
C GLN A 186 -11.22 5.08 7.11
N MET A 187 -11.49 3.77 7.13
CA MET A 187 -12.37 3.11 6.16
C MET A 187 -13.13 1.95 6.79
N ASP A 188 -14.17 1.49 6.13
CA ASP A 188 -14.94 0.30 6.47
C ASP A 188 -14.80 -0.79 5.41
N GLY A 189 -15.52 -1.91 5.61
CA GLY A 189 -15.48 -3.06 4.72
C GLY A 189 -15.88 -2.76 3.27
N ALA A 190 -16.79 -1.78 3.04
CA ALA A 190 -17.20 -1.40 1.69
C ALA A 190 -16.06 -0.65 0.95
N HIS A 191 -15.36 0.23 1.66
CA HIS A 191 -14.20 0.95 1.12
C HIS A 191 -13.04 0.00 0.83
N ALA A 192 -12.73 -0.89 1.78
CA ALA A 192 -11.72 -1.92 1.63
C ALA A 192 -12.04 -2.89 0.48
N GLY A 193 -13.32 -3.27 0.34
CA GLY A 193 -13.78 -4.10 -0.77
C GLY A 193 -13.59 -3.44 -2.13
N ARG A 194 -13.95 -2.15 -2.26
CA ARG A 194 -13.70 -1.36 -3.48
C ARG A 194 -12.23 -1.26 -3.82
N PHE A 195 -11.37 -1.05 -2.80
CA PHE A 195 -9.93 -1.03 -3.01
C PHE A 195 -9.41 -2.35 -3.57
N LEU A 196 -9.79 -3.48 -2.96
CA LEU A 196 -9.34 -4.80 -3.40
C LEU A 196 -9.85 -5.17 -4.80
N GLN A 197 -11.07 -4.72 -5.14
CA GLN A 197 -11.62 -4.87 -6.49
C GLN A 197 -10.84 -4.01 -7.49
N SER A 198 -10.64 -2.73 -7.20
CA SER A 198 -9.88 -1.81 -8.06
C SER A 198 -8.43 -2.28 -8.25
N LEU A 199 -7.80 -2.82 -7.20
CA LEU A 199 -6.47 -3.41 -7.30
C LEU A 199 -6.44 -4.58 -8.30
N GLN A 200 -7.41 -5.49 -8.24
CA GLN A 200 -7.51 -6.60 -9.20
C GLN A 200 -7.73 -6.09 -10.63
N GLU A 201 -8.58 -5.09 -10.82
CA GLU A 201 -8.85 -4.47 -12.12
C GLU A 201 -7.59 -3.80 -12.69
N ASN A 202 -6.85 -3.04 -11.89
CA ASN A 202 -5.59 -2.41 -12.30
C ASN A 202 -4.52 -3.46 -12.70
N ILE A 203 -4.48 -4.61 -12.01
CA ILE A 203 -3.61 -5.73 -12.39
C ILE A 203 -4.01 -6.30 -13.76
N PHE A 204 -5.29 -6.43 -14.06
CA PHE A 204 -5.75 -6.90 -15.36
C PHE A 204 -5.48 -5.89 -16.48
N GLU A 205 -5.56 -4.61 -16.16
CA GLU A 205 -5.38 -3.51 -17.11
C GLU A 205 -3.93 -3.13 -17.36
N ILE A 206 -2.96 -3.65 -16.59
CA ILE A 206 -1.53 -3.28 -16.68
C ILE A 206 -0.96 -3.39 -18.11
N ARG A 207 -1.47 -4.34 -18.89
CA ARG A 207 -1.07 -4.53 -20.29
C ARG A 207 -1.44 -3.38 -21.23
N LYS A 208 -2.37 -2.50 -20.81
CA LYS A 208 -2.76 -1.30 -21.55
C LYS A 208 -1.76 -0.15 -21.33
N CYS A 209 -0.90 -0.24 -20.30
CA CYS A 209 0.16 0.73 -20.08
C CYS A 209 1.25 0.57 -21.15
N ARG A 210 1.61 1.68 -21.79
CA ARG A 210 2.61 1.73 -22.86
C ARG A 210 4.03 1.84 -22.31
#